data_a5fd11ac85400595fc6f3270671f2794
#
_entry.id   a5fd11ac85400595fc6f3270671f2794
#
_cell.length_a   1.000
_cell.length_b   1.000
_cell.length_c   1.000
_cell.angle_alpha   90.00
_cell.angle_beta   90.00
_cell.angle_gamma   90.00
#
_symmetry.space_group_name_H-M   'P 1'
#
loop_
_entity.id
_entity.type
_entity.pdbx_description
1 polymer ?
#
loop_
_entity_poly.entity_id
_entity_poly.type
_entity_poly.pdbx_seq_one_letter_code
_entity_poly.pdbx_strand_id
1 'polypeptide(L)'
;MNPERQYTACVAGLKEFVEGIGGRGVVLGLSGGIDSSLVACMCVDAFGTENVHGYMLPGPYSTEHSLVDAQELARNLGIRAERVSIAEAYRVFESQLSNLCPSFDRSTAGENTQARCRMIVLMALANFYGWTMVNTGNKSE
;
A
#
# COMPACT_ATOMS: atom_id res chain seq x y z
N MET A 1 10.97 14.15 -21.87
CA MET A 1 11.75 13.01 -21.40
C MET A 1 11.02 11.72 -21.72
N ASN A 2 11.75 10.71 -22.14
CA ASN A 2 11.18 9.43 -22.53
C ASN A 2 10.59 8.70 -21.29
N PRO A 3 9.31 8.31 -21.33
CA PRO A 3 8.71 7.59 -20.19
C PRO A 3 9.42 6.31 -19.80
N GLU A 4 9.97 5.57 -20.76
CA GLU A 4 10.72 4.35 -20.46
C GLU A 4 11.99 4.64 -19.65
N ARG A 5 12.68 5.71 -19.98
CA ARG A 5 13.86 6.14 -19.24
C ARG A 5 13.51 6.60 -17.84
N GLN A 6 12.39 7.30 -17.70
CA GLN A 6 11.90 7.70 -16.37
C GLN A 6 11.57 6.49 -15.51
N TYR A 7 10.89 5.52 -16.09
CA TYR A 7 10.54 4.30 -15.39
C TYR A 7 11.81 3.56 -14.95
N THR A 8 12.74 3.35 -15.87
CA THR A 8 14.00 2.64 -15.59
C THR A 8 14.80 3.36 -14.50
N ALA A 9 14.86 4.69 -14.56
CA ALA A 9 15.55 5.48 -13.54
C ALA A 9 14.91 5.34 -12.17
N CYS A 10 13.57 5.33 -12.11
CA CYS A 10 12.84 5.15 -10.86
C CYS A 10 13.08 3.77 -10.26
N VAL A 11 13.08 2.73 -11.09
CA VAL A 11 13.37 1.36 -10.64
C VAL A 11 14.78 1.25 -10.08
N ALA A 12 15.77 1.81 -10.80
CA ALA A 12 17.16 1.80 -10.35
C ALA A 12 17.34 2.56 -9.03
N GLY A 13 16.72 3.73 -8.92
CA GLY A 13 16.79 4.52 -7.69
C GLY A 13 16.14 3.84 -6.51
N LEU A 14 15.00 3.20 -6.73
CA LEU A 14 14.31 2.45 -5.70
C LEU A 14 15.16 1.27 -5.21
N LYS A 15 15.76 0.55 -6.13
CA LYS A 15 16.63 -0.58 -5.81
C LYS A 15 17.85 -0.14 -4.98
N GLU A 16 18.52 0.91 -5.41
CA GLU A 16 19.66 1.46 -4.67
C GLU A 16 19.28 1.90 -3.27
N PHE A 17 18.14 2.58 -3.15
CA PHE A 17 17.67 3.06 -1.86
C PHE A 17 17.45 1.91 -0.87
N VAL A 18 16.73 0.88 -1.30
CA VAL A 18 16.40 -0.26 -0.43
C VAL A 18 17.65 -1.08 -0.10
N GLU A 19 18.52 -1.33 -1.07
CA GLU A 19 19.77 -2.03 -0.83
C GLU A 19 20.69 -1.27 0.11
N GLY A 20 20.71 0.07 -0.03
CA GLY A 20 21.54 0.92 0.81
C GLY A 20 21.14 0.89 2.28
N ILE A 21 19.87 0.66 2.59
CA ILE A 21 19.39 0.55 3.97
C ILE A 21 19.33 -0.89 4.47
N GLY A 22 19.79 -1.85 3.65
CA GLY A 22 19.88 -3.25 4.06
C GLY A 22 18.54 -4.00 4.07
N GLY A 23 17.54 -3.50 3.36
CA GLY A 23 16.23 -4.17 3.27
C GLY A 23 16.30 -5.46 2.49
N ARG A 24 15.66 -6.51 2.99
CA ARG A 24 15.63 -7.83 2.35
C ARG A 24 14.44 -8.03 1.43
N GLY A 25 13.53 -7.10 1.40
CA GLY A 25 12.34 -7.14 0.59
C GLY A 25 11.53 -5.90 0.84
N VAL A 26 10.46 -5.74 0.10
CA VAL A 26 9.58 -4.58 0.23
C VAL A 26 8.16 -5.04 0.50
N VAL A 27 7.42 -4.22 1.20
CA VAL A 27 6.00 -4.43 1.44
C VAL A 27 5.23 -3.21 0.97
N LEU A 28 4.09 -3.43 0.34
CA LEU A 28 3.25 -2.33 -0.15
C LEU A 28 1.78 -2.73 -0.13
N GLY A 29 0.94 -1.71 -0.09
CA GLY A 29 -0.51 -1.89 -0.20
C GLY A 29 -0.94 -1.94 -1.65
N LEU A 30 -1.87 -2.83 -1.95
CA LEU A 30 -2.47 -2.96 -3.28
C LEU A 30 -3.92 -2.47 -3.21
N SER A 31 -4.19 -1.33 -3.81
CA SER A 31 -5.51 -0.70 -3.74
C SER A 31 -6.38 -0.96 -4.96
N GLY A 32 -5.81 -1.52 -6.03
CA GLY A 32 -6.49 -1.66 -7.31
C GLY A 32 -6.40 -0.39 -8.17
N GLY A 33 -5.81 0.68 -7.66
CA GLY A 33 -5.63 1.92 -8.41
C GLY A 33 -4.38 1.91 -9.28
N ILE A 34 -4.27 2.89 -10.15
CA ILE A 34 -3.17 3.01 -11.11
C ILE A 34 -1.83 3.23 -10.41
N ASP A 35 -1.79 4.11 -9.42
CA ASP A 35 -0.55 4.45 -8.72
C ASP A 35 0.02 3.25 -7.99
N SER A 36 -0.83 2.52 -7.28
CA SER A 36 -0.40 1.33 -6.56
C SER A 36 0.06 0.24 -7.54
N SER A 37 -0.63 0.11 -8.68
CA SER A 37 -0.25 -0.85 -9.72
C SER A 37 1.11 -0.54 -10.30
N LEU A 38 1.37 0.73 -10.59
CA LEU A 38 2.65 1.16 -11.15
C LEU A 38 3.79 0.91 -10.17
N VAL A 39 3.60 1.26 -8.90
CA VAL A 39 4.62 1.05 -7.89
C VAL A 39 4.89 -0.44 -7.69
N ALA A 40 3.85 -1.28 -7.72
CA ALA A 40 4.02 -2.73 -7.63
C ALA A 40 4.85 -3.27 -8.79
N CYS A 41 4.60 -2.80 -10.01
CA CYS A 41 5.39 -3.19 -11.17
C CYS A 41 6.85 -2.77 -11.01
N MET A 42 7.10 -1.55 -10.55
CA MET A 42 8.45 -1.06 -10.30
C MET A 42 9.19 -1.92 -9.27
N CYS A 43 8.50 -2.29 -8.20
CA CYS A 43 9.09 -3.13 -7.15
C CYS A 43 9.47 -4.51 -7.68
N VAL A 44 8.60 -5.11 -8.48
CA VAL A 44 8.89 -6.42 -9.09
C VAL A 44 10.12 -6.31 -10.01
N ASP A 45 10.18 -5.26 -10.81
CA ASP A 45 11.33 -5.06 -11.70
C ASP A 45 12.63 -4.79 -10.93
N ALA A 46 12.53 -4.10 -9.79
CA ALA A 46 13.72 -3.77 -8.99
C ALA A 46 14.20 -4.93 -8.13
N PHE A 47 13.30 -5.71 -7.57
CA PHE A 47 13.63 -6.68 -6.51
C PHE A 47 13.29 -8.12 -6.84
N GLY A 48 12.54 -8.37 -7.90
CA GLY A 48 12.04 -9.70 -8.23
C GLY A 48 10.78 -10.06 -7.45
N THR A 49 10.03 -11.01 -7.97
CA THR A 49 8.73 -11.39 -7.39
C THR A 49 8.82 -11.94 -5.97
N GLU A 50 9.92 -12.60 -5.65
CA GLU A 50 10.11 -13.22 -4.33
C GLU A 50 10.28 -12.21 -3.20
N ASN A 51 10.72 -11.01 -3.53
CA ASN A 51 11.04 -9.97 -2.56
C ASN A 51 9.98 -8.87 -2.47
N VAL A 52 8.86 -9.03 -3.17
CA VAL A 52 7.77 -8.06 -3.14
C VAL A 52 6.55 -8.68 -2.47
N HIS A 53 6.09 -8.05 -1.39
CA HIS A 53 5.00 -8.54 -0.56
C HIS A 53 3.83 -7.56 -0.63
N GLY A 54 2.75 -7.95 -1.29
CA GLY A 54 1.57 -7.11 -1.47
C GLY A 54 0.47 -7.45 -0.50
N TYR A 55 -0.22 -6.43 -0.01
CA TYR A 55 -1.35 -6.61 0.89
C TYR A 55 -2.52 -5.76 0.44
N MET A 56 -3.69 -6.40 0.37
CA MET A 56 -4.94 -5.69 0.15
C MET A 56 -5.49 -5.30 1.52
N LEU A 57 -5.77 -4.03 1.72
CA LEU A 57 -6.15 -3.49 3.02
C LEU A 57 -7.52 -2.83 2.95
N PRO A 58 -8.60 -3.62 2.75
CA PRO A 58 -9.93 -3.04 2.59
C PRO A 58 -10.43 -2.41 3.88
N GLY A 59 -11.05 -1.24 3.73
CA GLY A 59 -11.77 -0.58 4.80
C GLY A 59 -13.26 -0.85 4.69
N PRO A 60 -14.07 -0.23 5.55
CA PRO A 60 -15.53 -0.46 5.54
C PRO A 60 -16.21 0.02 4.27
N TYR A 61 -15.58 0.93 3.54
CA TYR A 61 -16.15 1.52 2.32
C TYR A 61 -15.46 1.06 1.04
N SER A 62 -14.58 0.06 1.13
CA SER A 62 -13.90 -0.49 -0.03
C SER A 62 -14.86 -1.32 -0.88
N THR A 63 -14.64 -1.31 -2.20
CA THR A 63 -15.48 -2.06 -3.12
C THR A 63 -14.87 -3.42 -3.45
N GLU A 64 -15.73 -4.39 -3.77
CA GLU A 64 -15.27 -5.69 -4.28
C GLU A 64 -14.45 -5.53 -5.55
N HIS A 65 -14.84 -4.59 -6.40
CA HIS A 65 -14.15 -4.34 -7.67
C HIS A 65 -12.68 -3.98 -7.45
N SER A 66 -12.40 -3.12 -6.48
CA SER A 66 -11.02 -2.76 -6.13
C SER A 66 -10.21 -3.96 -5.65
N LEU A 67 -10.84 -4.84 -4.89
CA LEU A 67 -10.17 -6.05 -4.39
C LEU A 67 -9.87 -7.03 -5.51
N VAL A 68 -10.81 -7.20 -6.44
CA VAL A 68 -10.60 -8.06 -7.61
C VAL A 68 -9.46 -7.53 -8.47
N ASP A 69 -9.44 -6.22 -8.73
CA ASP A 69 -8.39 -5.60 -9.53
C ASP A 69 -7.01 -5.78 -8.88
N ALA A 70 -6.92 -5.57 -7.57
CA ALA A 70 -5.68 -5.75 -6.84
C ALA A 70 -5.19 -7.19 -6.89
N GLN A 71 -6.11 -8.14 -6.76
CA GLN A 71 -5.77 -9.56 -6.79
C GLN A 71 -5.32 -10.00 -8.18
N GLU A 72 -5.97 -9.51 -9.23
CA GLU A 72 -5.57 -9.78 -10.60
C GLU A 72 -4.20 -9.22 -10.91
N LEU A 73 -3.91 -8.01 -10.44
CA LEU A 73 -2.60 -7.40 -10.60
C LEU A 73 -1.52 -8.28 -9.96
N ALA A 74 -1.74 -8.70 -8.73
CA ALA A 74 -0.78 -9.55 -8.03
C ALA A 74 -0.54 -10.85 -8.78
N ARG A 75 -1.61 -11.47 -9.29
CA ARG A 75 -1.50 -12.69 -10.07
C ARG A 75 -0.70 -12.47 -11.34
N ASN A 76 -0.96 -11.39 -12.05
CA ASN A 76 -0.27 -11.06 -13.31
C ASN A 76 1.21 -10.76 -13.08
N LEU A 77 1.56 -10.18 -11.94
CA LEU A 77 2.94 -9.90 -11.57
C LEU A 77 3.65 -11.11 -10.96
N GLY A 78 2.90 -12.12 -10.56
CA GLY A 78 3.48 -13.31 -9.93
C GLY A 78 3.86 -13.11 -8.48
N ILE A 79 3.27 -12.12 -7.81
CA ILE A 79 3.53 -11.87 -6.40
C ILE A 79 2.39 -12.39 -5.54
N ARG A 80 2.73 -12.67 -4.28
CA ARG A 80 1.74 -13.08 -3.29
C ARG A 80 1.02 -11.83 -2.77
N ALA A 81 -0.31 -11.91 -2.70
CA ALA A 81 -1.12 -10.84 -2.12
C ALA A 81 -2.02 -11.42 -1.06
N GLU A 82 -1.93 -10.88 0.14
CA GLU A 82 -2.79 -11.27 1.25
C GLU A 82 -3.74 -10.14 1.58
N ARG A 83 -4.86 -10.49 2.19
CA ARG A 83 -5.90 -9.53 2.53
C ARG A 83 -5.93 -9.33 4.05
N VAL A 84 -5.77 -8.08 4.48
CA VAL A 84 -5.89 -7.70 5.89
C VAL A 84 -6.88 -6.54 5.96
N SER A 85 -8.06 -6.78 6.50
CA SER A 85 -9.07 -5.74 6.63
C SER A 85 -8.69 -4.73 7.71
N ILE A 86 -8.84 -3.44 7.41
CA ILE A 86 -8.68 -2.37 8.41
C ILE A 86 -10.04 -1.86 8.92
N ALA A 87 -11.13 -2.50 8.49
CA ALA A 87 -12.47 -2.04 8.80
C ALA A 87 -12.74 -2.00 10.30
N GLU A 88 -12.36 -3.05 11.02
CA GLU A 88 -12.60 -3.14 12.46
C GLU A 88 -11.82 -2.06 13.22
N ALA A 89 -10.54 -1.90 12.92
CA ALA A 89 -9.72 -0.87 13.54
C ALA A 89 -10.27 0.53 13.26
N TYR A 90 -10.64 0.79 12.02
CA TYR A 90 -11.22 2.09 11.66
C TYR A 90 -12.52 2.35 12.41
N ARG A 91 -13.38 1.36 12.54
CA ARG A 91 -14.66 1.52 13.24
C ARG A 91 -14.50 1.88 14.71
N VAL A 92 -13.44 1.39 15.34
CA VAL A 92 -13.13 1.75 16.72
C VAL A 92 -12.81 3.24 16.81
N PHE A 93 -11.97 3.76 15.93
CA PHE A 93 -11.65 5.19 15.89
C PHE A 93 -12.87 6.02 15.54
N GLU A 94 -13.65 5.59 14.57
CA GLU A 94 -14.89 6.28 14.17
C GLU A 94 -15.85 6.38 15.36
N SER A 95 -16.02 5.29 16.09
CA SER A 95 -16.90 5.28 17.27
C SER A 95 -16.42 6.24 18.34
N GLN A 96 -15.12 6.30 18.59
CA GLN A 96 -14.56 7.18 19.61
C GLN A 96 -14.64 8.66 19.20
N LEU A 97 -14.53 8.94 17.92
CA LEU A 97 -14.43 10.31 17.42
C LEU A 97 -15.76 10.90 16.94
N SER A 98 -16.77 10.06 16.69
CA SER A 98 -18.04 10.54 16.12
C SER A 98 -18.76 11.55 17.01
N ASN A 99 -18.62 11.47 18.32
CA ASN A 99 -19.22 12.41 19.24
C ASN A 99 -18.47 13.75 19.28
N LEU A 100 -17.19 13.72 18.96
CA LEU A 100 -16.32 14.90 18.95
C LEU A 100 -16.29 15.58 17.59
N CYS A 101 -16.47 14.80 16.54
CA CYS A 101 -16.31 15.25 15.15
C CYS A 101 -17.56 14.86 14.35
N PRO A 102 -18.56 15.73 14.25
CA PRO A 102 -19.77 15.43 13.47
C PRO A 102 -19.42 15.06 12.02
N SER A 103 -20.07 14.01 11.53
CA SER A 103 -19.84 13.49 10.17
C SER A 103 -18.39 13.08 9.91
N PHE A 104 -17.72 12.54 10.93
CA PHE A 104 -16.33 12.13 10.85
C PHE A 104 -16.08 11.19 9.67
N ASP A 105 -16.95 10.21 9.46
CA ASP A 105 -16.83 9.20 8.40
C ASP A 105 -16.87 9.79 6.99
N ARG A 106 -17.44 10.96 6.82
CA ARG A 106 -17.55 11.66 5.52
C ARG A 106 -16.51 12.76 5.35
N SER A 107 -15.66 12.94 6.35
CA SER A 107 -14.69 14.04 6.36
C SER A 107 -13.36 13.59 5.83
N THR A 108 -12.52 14.59 5.52
CA THR A 108 -11.10 14.33 5.18
C THR A 108 -10.40 13.65 6.33
N ALA A 109 -10.75 13.99 7.57
CA ALA A 109 -10.17 13.33 8.74
C ALA A 109 -10.48 11.84 8.76
N GLY A 110 -11.72 11.47 8.38
CA GLY A 110 -12.10 10.06 8.29
C GLY A 110 -11.29 9.31 7.23
N GLU A 111 -11.14 9.91 6.06
CA GLU A 111 -10.34 9.32 4.98
C GLU A 111 -8.88 9.14 5.40
N ASN A 112 -8.30 10.15 6.04
CA ASN A 112 -6.92 10.10 6.50
C ASN A 112 -6.74 9.08 7.61
N THR A 113 -7.75 8.89 8.45
CA THR A 113 -7.71 7.86 9.50
C THR A 113 -7.68 6.47 8.87
N GLN A 114 -8.45 6.23 7.81
CA GLN A 114 -8.38 4.96 7.09
C GLN A 114 -6.99 4.74 6.50
N ALA A 115 -6.42 5.77 5.88
CA ALA A 115 -5.08 5.68 5.31
C ALA A 115 -4.04 5.36 6.37
N ARG A 116 -4.15 5.97 7.54
CA ARG A 116 -3.23 5.71 8.66
C ARG A 116 -3.40 4.31 9.25
N CYS A 117 -4.62 3.79 9.28
CA CYS A 117 -4.85 2.39 9.69
C CYS A 117 -4.12 1.43 8.76
N ARG A 118 -4.15 1.69 7.46
CA ARG A 118 -3.40 0.90 6.48
C ARG A 118 -1.91 1.01 6.70
N MET A 119 -1.44 2.21 6.98
CA MET A 119 -0.03 2.47 7.28
C MET A 119 0.43 1.68 8.50
N ILE A 120 -0.38 1.61 9.54
CA ILE A 120 -0.04 0.85 10.75
C ILE A 120 0.19 -0.63 10.41
N VAL A 121 -0.70 -1.21 9.61
CA VAL A 121 -0.57 -2.62 9.20
C VAL A 121 0.72 -2.84 8.41
N LEU A 122 0.97 -1.99 7.43
CA LEU A 122 2.16 -2.13 6.58
C LEU A 122 3.45 -1.93 7.38
N MET A 123 3.47 -0.96 8.28
CA MET A 123 4.65 -0.71 9.12
C MET A 123 4.88 -1.84 10.11
N ALA A 124 3.82 -2.42 10.66
CA ALA A 124 3.95 -3.55 11.56
C ALA A 124 4.57 -4.75 10.83
N LEU A 125 4.11 -5.02 9.63
CA LEU A 125 4.65 -6.10 8.81
C LEU A 125 6.11 -5.83 8.42
N ALA A 126 6.41 -4.61 8.03
CA ALA A 126 7.77 -4.20 7.68
C ALA A 126 8.72 -4.42 8.86
N ASN A 127 8.32 -3.98 10.03
CA ASN A 127 9.14 -4.12 11.23
C ASN A 127 9.32 -5.57 11.65
N PHE A 128 8.26 -6.36 11.54
CA PHE A 128 8.29 -7.75 11.96
C PHE A 128 9.19 -8.61 11.07
N TYR A 129 9.10 -8.41 9.76
CA TYR A 129 9.85 -9.23 8.80
C TYR A 129 11.16 -8.61 8.34
N GLY A 130 11.44 -7.39 8.73
CA GLY A 130 12.63 -6.68 8.26
C GLY A 130 12.50 -6.19 6.82
N TRP A 131 11.28 -5.98 6.35
CA TRP A 131 11.04 -5.44 5.01
C TRP A 131 11.04 -3.92 5.04
N THR A 132 11.22 -3.31 3.87
CA THR A 132 11.07 -1.87 3.70
C THR A 132 9.68 -1.56 3.14
N MET A 133 8.97 -0.67 3.79
CA MET A 133 7.67 -0.25 3.28
C MET A 133 7.84 0.74 2.13
N VAL A 134 7.15 0.46 1.03
CA VAL A 134 7.10 1.36 -0.12
C VAL A 134 5.74 2.05 -0.11
N ASN A 135 5.76 3.36 -0.02
CA ASN A 135 4.53 4.15 0.02
C ASN A 135 4.02 4.42 -1.38
N THR A 136 2.75 4.12 -1.62
CA THR A 136 2.08 4.39 -2.88
C THR A 136 1.14 5.58 -2.79
N GLY A 137 1.08 6.22 -1.64
CA GLY A 137 0.17 7.31 -1.39
C GLY A 137 0.57 8.58 -2.12
N ASN A 138 -0.36 9.50 -2.21
CA ASN A 138 -0.12 10.80 -2.83
C ASN A 138 0.26 11.85 -1.78
N LYS A 139 0.51 13.06 -2.25
CA LYS A 139 1.02 14.15 -1.42
C LYS A 139 0.07 14.62 -0.31
N SER A 140 -1.20 14.29 -0.41
CA SER A 140 -2.18 14.72 0.58
C SER A 140 -2.19 13.86 1.84
N GLU A 141 -1.45 12.79 1.85
CA GLU A 141 -1.37 11.88 2.98
C GLU A 141 -0.34 12.26 4.04
#